data_940d547b17f421dc700ae610badf0262
#
_entry.id   940d547b17f421dc700ae610badf0262
#
_cell.length_a   1.000
_cell.length_b   1.000
_cell.length_c   1.000
_cell.angle_alpha   90.00
_cell.angle_beta   90.00
_cell.angle_gamma   90.00
#
_symmetry.space_group_name_H-M   'P 1'
#
loop_
_entity.id
_entity.type
_entity.pdbx_description
1 polymer ?
#
loop_
_entity_poly.entity_id
_entity_poly.type
_entity_poly.pdbx_seq_one_letter_code
_entity_poly.pdbx_strand_id
1 'polypeptide(L)'
;MDIYQLQVFSSVYRLRSFSRASEELHITQPTVSMHIKKLEDELGVRLFDRSGRKTMPTKEADLLQERAEELIARLKWIKEDFGRQDDVEGLLTIGTSSSAGAYMIPYIAAEFQKLHTKVFFQLVVKDSAEIYRQLTSGELLVGVVEDKRERDGIIIEHSVVDEMVLITAPGYLKKKVITPLGLFRIPLLMREEGSDARRSMEKQHMLHNIALKGLKVVAILGSTDSLKEAVKAGLGAAILSRFAVKDDLKAGLLEEVRIRGVKMKRPLSVIAYKHRSLPRLYQSFIAYIKENVTSS
;
A
#
# COMPACT_ATOMS: atom_id res chain seq x y z
N MET A 1 -14.02 -24.93 -18.18
CA MET A 1 -13.82 -23.61 -17.55
C MET A 1 -12.93 -22.78 -18.47
N ASP A 2 -13.39 -21.58 -18.82
CA ASP A 2 -12.62 -20.62 -19.62
C ASP A 2 -12.55 -19.27 -18.90
N ILE A 3 -11.73 -18.37 -19.42
CA ILE A 3 -11.47 -17.08 -18.77
C ILE A 3 -12.67 -16.16 -18.81
N TYR A 4 -13.46 -16.24 -19.86
CA TYR A 4 -14.67 -15.45 -19.95
C TYR A 4 -15.69 -15.85 -18.88
N GLN A 5 -15.83 -17.16 -18.61
CA GLN A 5 -16.63 -17.65 -17.50
C GLN A 5 -16.15 -17.12 -16.15
N LEU A 6 -14.83 -17.05 -15.91
CA LEU A 6 -14.27 -16.45 -14.69
C LEU A 6 -14.52 -14.94 -14.59
N GLN A 7 -14.47 -14.22 -15.73
CA GLN A 7 -14.82 -12.79 -15.76
C GLN A 7 -16.30 -12.57 -15.44
N VAL A 8 -17.19 -13.37 -16.02
CA VAL A 8 -18.63 -13.32 -15.74
C VAL A 8 -18.89 -13.63 -14.25
N PHE A 9 -18.24 -14.66 -13.72
CA PHE A 9 -18.34 -15.04 -12.31
C PHE A 9 -17.86 -13.89 -11.40
N SER A 10 -16.69 -13.32 -11.64
CA SER A 10 -16.12 -12.24 -10.84
C SER A 10 -17.00 -10.98 -10.84
N SER A 11 -17.63 -10.65 -11.98
CA SER A 11 -18.61 -9.55 -12.06
C SER A 11 -19.85 -9.82 -11.20
N VAL A 12 -20.45 -11.04 -11.29
CA VAL A 12 -21.60 -11.42 -10.46
C VAL A 12 -21.22 -11.43 -8.97
N TYR A 13 -20.05 -11.95 -8.64
CA TYR A 13 -19.53 -11.99 -7.27
C TYR A 13 -19.40 -10.59 -6.67
N ARG A 14 -18.79 -9.65 -7.37
CA ARG A 14 -18.60 -8.26 -6.94
C ARG A 14 -19.90 -7.47 -6.83
N LEU A 15 -20.76 -7.58 -7.86
CA LEU A 15 -22.02 -6.80 -7.94
C LEU A 15 -23.17 -7.41 -7.14
N ARG A 16 -23.04 -8.68 -6.69
CA ARG A 16 -24.11 -9.43 -6.01
C ARG A 16 -25.43 -9.43 -6.79
N SER A 17 -25.36 -9.38 -8.12
CA SER A 17 -26.52 -9.25 -9.01
C SER A 17 -26.21 -9.74 -10.42
N PHE A 18 -26.99 -10.67 -10.91
CA PHE A 18 -26.92 -11.17 -12.29
C PHE A 18 -27.31 -10.09 -13.33
N SER A 19 -28.31 -9.27 -13.01
CA SER A 19 -28.77 -8.21 -13.91
C SER A 19 -27.71 -7.10 -14.04
N ARG A 20 -27.13 -6.63 -12.93
CA ARG A 20 -26.07 -5.62 -12.96
C ARG A 20 -24.79 -6.14 -13.64
N ALA A 21 -24.46 -7.42 -13.47
CA ALA A 21 -23.36 -8.05 -14.19
C ALA A 21 -23.62 -8.13 -15.69
N SER A 22 -24.86 -8.39 -16.10
CA SER A 22 -25.23 -8.41 -17.52
C SER A 22 -25.09 -7.00 -18.17
N GLU A 23 -25.48 -5.96 -17.47
CA GLU A 23 -25.30 -4.57 -17.89
C GLU A 23 -23.82 -4.22 -18.04
N GLU A 24 -22.99 -4.53 -17.03
CA GLU A 24 -21.55 -4.25 -17.05
C GLU A 24 -20.83 -5.00 -18.17
N LEU A 25 -21.21 -6.25 -18.43
CA LEU A 25 -20.58 -7.09 -19.44
C LEU A 25 -21.20 -6.93 -20.85
N HIS A 26 -22.22 -6.08 -20.99
CA HIS A 26 -22.96 -5.85 -22.24
C HIS A 26 -23.51 -7.14 -22.86
N ILE A 27 -24.03 -8.06 -22.03
CA ILE A 27 -24.66 -9.30 -22.45
C ILE A 27 -26.03 -9.46 -21.78
N THR A 28 -26.81 -10.48 -22.20
CA THR A 28 -28.12 -10.71 -21.57
C THR A 28 -28.00 -11.43 -20.22
N GLN A 29 -28.92 -11.18 -19.31
CA GLN A 29 -28.94 -11.87 -18.01
C GLN A 29 -29.07 -13.41 -18.14
N PRO A 30 -29.85 -13.99 -19.10
CA PRO A 30 -29.81 -15.42 -19.37
C PRO A 30 -28.41 -15.93 -19.75
N THR A 31 -27.65 -15.15 -20.52
CA THR A 31 -26.26 -15.50 -20.88
C THR A 31 -25.36 -15.53 -19.64
N VAL A 32 -25.46 -14.54 -18.74
CA VAL A 32 -24.74 -14.56 -17.47
C VAL A 32 -25.09 -15.82 -16.66
N SER A 33 -26.40 -16.13 -16.55
CA SER A 33 -26.88 -17.32 -15.81
C SER A 33 -26.37 -18.63 -16.43
N MET A 34 -26.29 -18.70 -17.75
CA MET A 34 -25.76 -19.85 -18.47
C MET A 34 -24.26 -20.06 -18.18
N HIS A 35 -23.45 -18.98 -18.21
CA HIS A 35 -22.02 -19.07 -17.92
C HIS A 35 -21.77 -19.50 -16.47
N ILE A 36 -22.51 -18.94 -15.50
CA ILE A 36 -22.41 -19.34 -14.11
C ILE A 36 -22.81 -20.81 -13.92
N LYS A 37 -23.93 -21.24 -14.52
CA LYS A 37 -24.37 -22.63 -14.42
C LYS A 37 -23.34 -23.59 -15.01
N LYS A 38 -22.77 -23.29 -16.19
CA LYS A 38 -21.69 -24.10 -16.77
C LYS A 38 -20.49 -24.21 -15.85
N LEU A 39 -20.11 -23.11 -15.20
CA LEU A 39 -18.98 -23.08 -14.26
C LEU A 39 -19.29 -23.92 -13.01
N GLU A 40 -20.51 -23.81 -12.44
CA GLU A 40 -20.98 -24.62 -11.31
C GLU A 40 -21.02 -26.11 -11.66
N ASP A 41 -21.54 -26.45 -12.85
CA ASP A 41 -21.62 -27.84 -13.34
C ASP A 41 -20.21 -28.46 -13.52
N GLU A 42 -19.28 -27.70 -14.04
CA GLU A 42 -17.90 -28.13 -14.27
C GLU A 42 -17.08 -28.28 -12.98
N LEU A 43 -17.31 -27.40 -12.00
CA LEU A 43 -16.67 -27.47 -10.69
C LEU A 43 -17.36 -28.43 -9.71
N GLY A 44 -18.59 -28.86 -10.03
CA GLY A 44 -19.39 -29.74 -9.19
C GLY A 44 -19.88 -29.07 -7.90
N VAL A 45 -19.88 -27.73 -7.84
CA VAL A 45 -20.29 -26.97 -6.65
C VAL A 45 -21.20 -25.81 -7.03
N ARG A 46 -22.01 -25.35 -6.08
CA ARG A 46 -22.77 -24.09 -6.23
C ARG A 46 -21.91 -22.91 -5.79
N LEU A 47 -21.91 -21.87 -6.62
CA LEU A 47 -21.19 -20.63 -6.36
C LEU A 47 -22.08 -19.53 -5.79
N PHE A 48 -23.39 -19.59 -6.09
CA PHE A 48 -24.33 -18.58 -5.60
C PHE A 48 -25.58 -19.25 -5.01
N ASP A 49 -25.99 -18.78 -3.84
CA ASP A 49 -27.30 -19.06 -3.29
C ASP A 49 -28.34 -18.09 -3.88
N ARG A 50 -29.43 -18.66 -4.41
CA ARG A 50 -30.53 -17.95 -5.06
C ARG A 50 -31.83 -18.07 -4.27
N SER A 51 -31.80 -18.63 -3.06
CA SER A 51 -32.96 -18.88 -2.23
C SER A 51 -33.62 -17.61 -1.67
N GLY A 52 -32.98 -16.43 -1.83
CA GLY A 52 -33.51 -15.15 -1.34
C GLY A 52 -33.61 -14.07 -2.44
N ARG A 53 -34.04 -12.86 -2.02
CA ARG A 53 -34.09 -11.67 -2.89
C ARG A 53 -32.70 -11.16 -3.32
N LYS A 54 -31.62 -11.65 -2.73
CA LYS A 54 -30.23 -11.24 -2.99
C LYS A 54 -29.40 -12.44 -3.44
N THR A 55 -28.52 -12.23 -4.41
CA THR A 55 -27.52 -13.19 -4.82
C THR A 55 -26.39 -13.21 -3.77
N MET A 56 -26.28 -14.31 -3.03
CA MET A 56 -25.24 -14.48 -2.00
C MET A 56 -24.22 -15.50 -2.50
N PRO A 57 -22.90 -15.18 -2.45
CA PRO A 57 -21.86 -16.15 -2.79
C PRO A 57 -21.75 -17.21 -1.68
N THR A 58 -21.34 -18.40 -2.08
CA THR A 58 -20.99 -19.51 -1.19
C THR A 58 -19.52 -19.40 -0.75
N LYS A 59 -19.09 -20.25 0.18
CA LYS A 59 -17.66 -20.36 0.55
C LYS A 59 -16.79 -20.81 -0.62
N GLU A 60 -17.31 -21.64 -1.49
CA GLU A 60 -16.67 -22.08 -2.72
C GLU A 60 -16.49 -20.92 -3.70
N ALA A 61 -17.46 -20.01 -3.75
CA ALA A 61 -17.33 -18.78 -4.54
C ALA A 61 -16.25 -17.84 -3.98
N ASP A 62 -16.10 -17.73 -2.66
CA ASP A 62 -15.03 -16.93 -2.05
C ASP A 62 -13.63 -17.47 -2.46
N LEU A 63 -13.46 -18.80 -2.39
CA LEU A 63 -12.22 -19.46 -2.81
C LEU A 63 -11.96 -19.30 -4.31
N LEU A 64 -13.00 -19.47 -5.14
CA LEU A 64 -12.87 -19.30 -6.59
C LEU A 64 -12.53 -17.85 -6.95
N GLN A 65 -13.11 -16.86 -6.27
CA GLN A 65 -12.86 -15.45 -6.54
C GLN A 65 -11.39 -15.08 -6.35
N GLU A 66 -10.77 -15.54 -5.28
CA GLU A 66 -9.34 -15.34 -5.04
C GLU A 66 -8.48 -15.84 -6.20
N ARG A 67 -8.79 -17.05 -6.72
CA ARG A 67 -8.06 -17.66 -7.84
C ARG A 67 -8.40 -17.05 -9.19
N ALA A 68 -9.66 -16.65 -9.39
CA ALA A 68 -10.12 -16.03 -10.63
C ALA A 68 -9.48 -14.65 -10.83
N GLU A 69 -9.39 -13.84 -9.78
CA GLU A 69 -8.72 -12.53 -9.82
C GLU A 69 -7.25 -12.66 -10.23
N GLU A 70 -6.51 -13.64 -9.70
CA GLU A 70 -5.14 -13.91 -10.10
C GLU A 70 -5.02 -14.21 -11.61
N LEU A 71 -5.87 -15.09 -12.14
CA LEU A 71 -5.84 -15.49 -13.53
C LEU A 71 -6.23 -14.35 -14.48
N ILE A 72 -7.27 -13.58 -14.12
CA ILE A 72 -7.72 -12.44 -14.91
C ILE A 72 -6.65 -11.35 -14.95
N ALA A 73 -6.01 -11.06 -13.82
CA ALA A 73 -4.90 -10.13 -13.75
C ALA A 73 -3.73 -10.56 -14.64
N ARG A 74 -3.33 -11.85 -14.58
CA ARG A 74 -2.24 -12.39 -15.41
C ARG A 74 -2.52 -12.26 -16.90
N LEU A 75 -3.77 -12.46 -17.33
CA LEU A 75 -4.15 -12.27 -18.73
C LEU A 75 -4.11 -10.81 -19.17
N LYS A 76 -4.52 -9.90 -18.29
CA LYS A 76 -4.43 -8.48 -18.59
C LYS A 76 -2.98 -8.09 -18.86
N TRP A 77 -2.04 -8.59 -18.07
CA TRP A 77 -0.61 -8.31 -18.27
C TRP A 77 -0.04 -8.92 -19.54
N ILE A 78 -0.44 -10.17 -19.90
CA ILE A 78 -0.03 -10.74 -21.18
C ILE A 78 -0.45 -9.81 -22.33
N LYS A 79 -1.65 -9.25 -22.30
CA LYS A 79 -2.11 -8.29 -23.31
C LYS A 79 -1.31 -6.98 -23.30
N GLU A 80 -0.93 -6.50 -22.10
CA GLU A 80 -0.10 -5.31 -21.92
C GLU A 80 1.34 -5.54 -22.40
N ASP A 81 1.91 -6.75 -22.18
CA ASP A 81 3.26 -7.12 -22.66
C ASP A 81 3.36 -7.16 -24.20
N PHE A 82 2.26 -7.49 -24.90
CA PHE A 82 2.19 -7.50 -26.36
C PHE A 82 1.64 -6.20 -26.96
N GLY A 83 1.27 -5.21 -26.11
CA GLY A 83 0.93 -3.86 -26.54
C GLY A 83 2.13 -3.11 -27.12
N ARG A 84 1.90 -1.95 -27.75
CA ARG A 84 2.97 -1.14 -28.36
C ARG A 84 4.09 -0.88 -27.37
N GLN A 85 5.24 -1.51 -27.57
CA GLN A 85 6.42 -1.47 -26.68
C GLN A 85 7.08 -0.09 -26.55
N ASP A 86 6.68 0.90 -27.33
CA ASP A 86 7.40 2.19 -27.44
C ASP A 86 6.81 3.34 -26.60
N ASP A 87 5.55 3.25 -26.21
CA ASP A 87 4.88 4.35 -25.48
C ASP A 87 4.87 4.13 -23.97
N VAL A 88 5.34 5.13 -23.22
CA VAL A 88 5.20 5.19 -21.76
C VAL A 88 3.84 5.84 -21.46
N GLU A 89 2.78 5.05 -21.59
CA GLU A 89 1.39 5.48 -21.38
C GLU A 89 0.53 4.39 -20.72
N GLY A 90 -0.61 4.75 -20.19
CA GLY A 90 -1.59 3.83 -19.63
C GLY A 90 -1.70 3.89 -18.11
N LEU A 91 -2.28 2.86 -17.50
CA LEU A 91 -2.53 2.78 -16.06
C LEU A 91 -1.32 2.20 -15.33
N LEU A 92 -0.73 2.99 -14.44
CA LEU A 92 0.33 2.59 -13.53
C LEU A 92 -0.24 2.36 -12.13
N THR A 93 -0.45 1.08 -11.78
CA THR A 93 -0.95 0.69 -10.47
C THR A 93 0.22 0.35 -9.54
N ILE A 94 0.31 1.02 -8.39
CA ILE A 94 1.39 0.83 -7.42
C ILE A 94 0.78 0.49 -6.06
N GLY A 95 1.18 -0.65 -5.48
CA GLY A 95 0.91 -0.97 -4.09
C GLY A 95 1.82 -0.18 -3.17
N THR A 96 1.31 0.43 -2.12
CA THR A 96 2.15 1.27 -1.26
C THR A 96 1.74 1.22 0.20
N SER A 97 2.70 1.26 1.12
CA SER A 97 2.42 1.50 2.53
C SER A 97 1.82 2.89 2.74
N SER A 98 1.12 3.08 3.85
CA SER A 98 0.41 4.34 4.12
C SER A 98 1.33 5.57 4.11
N SER A 99 2.53 5.48 4.67
CA SER A 99 3.46 6.62 4.69
C SER A 99 4.03 6.94 3.30
N ALA A 100 4.46 5.92 2.55
CA ALA A 100 5.00 6.12 1.20
C ALA A 100 3.92 6.63 0.25
N GLY A 101 2.70 6.06 0.33
CA GLY A 101 1.57 6.44 -0.52
C GLY A 101 1.03 7.84 -0.26
N ALA A 102 1.11 8.33 0.97
CA ALA A 102 0.64 9.67 1.30
C ALA A 102 1.70 10.76 1.06
N TYR A 103 2.98 10.48 1.31
CA TYR A 103 3.98 11.55 1.42
C TYR A 103 5.19 11.44 0.50
N MET A 104 5.33 10.35 -0.25
CA MET A 104 6.45 10.16 -1.17
C MET A 104 5.95 9.95 -2.60
N ILE A 105 5.16 8.93 -2.85
CA ILE A 105 4.75 8.53 -4.20
C ILE A 105 3.94 9.61 -4.93
N PRO A 106 3.02 10.37 -4.32
CA PRO A 106 2.28 11.42 -5.04
C PRO A 106 3.19 12.50 -5.65
N TYR A 107 4.26 12.89 -4.95
CA TYR A 107 5.23 13.86 -5.48
C TYR A 107 6.01 13.29 -6.65
N ILE A 108 6.46 12.03 -6.54
CA ILE A 108 7.17 11.33 -7.62
C ILE A 108 6.25 11.17 -8.84
N ALA A 109 5.00 10.76 -8.59
CA ALA A 109 3.99 10.58 -9.64
C ALA A 109 3.70 11.89 -10.39
N ALA A 110 3.60 13.02 -9.66
CA ALA A 110 3.36 14.32 -10.25
C ALA A 110 4.52 14.75 -11.19
N GLU A 111 5.76 14.53 -10.76
CA GLU A 111 6.92 14.86 -11.60
C GLU A 111 7.06 13.89 -12.79
N PHE A 112 6.84 12.60 -12.59
CA PHE A 112 6.85 11.62 -13.67
C PHE A 112 5.74 11.89 -14.71
N GLN A 113 4.56 12.32 -14.27
CA GLN A 113 3.44 12.63 -15.16
C GLN A 113 3.70 13.86 -16.04
N LYS A 114 4.52 14.82 -15.60
CA LYS A 114 4.95 15.96 -16.46
C LYS A 114 5.76 15.49 -17.67
N LEU A 115 6.51 14.40 -17.52
CA LEU A 115 7.30 13.79 -18.59
C LEU A 115 6.47 12.83 -19.44
N HIS A 116 5.46 12.20 -18.85
CA HIS A 116 4.63 11.16 -19.46
C HIS A 116 3.15 11.47 -19.24
N THR A 117 2.63 12.45 -19.97
CA THR A 117 1.29 13.05 -19.77
C THR A 117 0.12 12.09 -19.97
N LYS A 118 0.36 10.96 -20.64
CA LYS A 118 -0.66 9.92 -20.89
C LYS A 118 -0.68 8.83 -19.82
N VAL A 119 0.11 8.97 -18.74
CA VAL A 119 0.12 8.02 -17.63
C VAL A 119 -0.95 8.38 -16.62
N PHE A 120 -1.77 7.40 -16.26
CA PHE A 120 -2.73 7.49 -15.18
C PHE A 120 -2.25 6.66 -13.98
N PHE A 121 -2.17 7.27 -12.80
CA PHE A 121 -1.73 6.62 -11.57
C PHE A 121 -2.89 6.07 -10.76
N GLN A 122 -2.73 4.84 -10.27
CA GLN A 122 -3.58 4.24 -9.24
C GLN A 122 -2.72 3.79 -8.08
N LEU A 123 -2.95 4.36 -6.89
CA LEU A 123 -2.26 3.95 -5.66
C LEU A 123 -3.16 3.05 -4.84
N VAL A 124 -2.69 1.85 -4.56
CA VAL A 124 -3.37 0.86 -3.71
C VAL A 124 -2.67 0.85 -2.36
N VAL A 125 -3.26 1.54 -1.37
CA VAL A 125 -2.68 1.66 -0.03
C VAL A 125 -3.06 0.45 0.80
N LYS A 126 -2.06 -0.34 1.21
CA LYS A 126 -2.19 -1.53 2.04
C LYS A 126 -1.01 -1.62 3.01
N ASP A 127 -1.06 -2.54 3.97
CA ASP A 127 0.13 -2.89 4.73
C ASP A 127 1.14 -3.69 3.87
N SER A 128 2.39 -3.73 4.31
CA SER A 128 3.44 -4.39 3.55
C SER A 128 3.16 -5.88 3.32
N ALA A 129 2.53 -6.59 4.27
CA ALA A 129 2.24 -8.01 4.12
C ALA A 129 1.26 -8.27 2.96
N GLU A 130 0.22 -7.45 2.85
CA GLU A 130 -0.75 -7.52 1.77
C GLU A 130 -0.13 -7.12 0.42
N ILE A 131 0.74 -6.11 0.37
CA ILE A 131 1.48 -5.75 -0.84
C ILE A 131 2.33 -6.93 -1.33
N TYR A 132 3.04 -7.61 -0.43
CA TYR A 132 3.80 -8.81 -0.78
C TYR A 132 2.91 -9.92 -1.34
N ARG A 133 1.75 -10.15 -0.73
CA ARG A 133 0.78 -11.14 -1.22
C ARG A 133 0.34 -10.79 -2.64
N GLN A 134 -0.07 -9.55 -2.88
CA GLN A 134 -0.55 -9.08 -4.18
C GLN A 134 0.53 -9.08 -5.27
N LEU A 135 1.79 -8.86 -4.92
CA LEU A 135 2.91 -9.04 -5.86
C LEU A 135 3.11 -10.51 -6.24
N THR A 136 3.04 -11.40 -5.26
CA THR A 136 3.22 -12.84 -5.48
C THR A 136 2.06 -13.43 -6.29
N SER A 137 0.82 -13.07 -5.96
CA SER A 137 -0.38 -13.48 -6.71
C SER A 137 -0.44 -12.85 -8.08
N GLY A 138 0.17 -11.67 -8.19
CA GLY A 138 0.22 -10.91 -9.40
C GLY A 138 -0.91 -9.94 -9.60
N GLU A 139 -1.62 -9.59 -8.59
CA GLU A 139 -2.55 -8.48 -8.59
C GLU A 139 -1.82 -7.12 -8.71
N LEU A 140 -0.58 -7.07 -8.22
CA LEU A 140 0.33 -5.94 -8.37
C LEU A 140 1.60 -6.35 -9.10
N LEU A 141 2.23 -5.41 -9.82
CA LEU A 141 3.54 -5.57 -10.45
C LEU A 141 4.66 -4.91 -9.63
N VAL A 142 4.35 -3.79 -9.01
CA VAL A 142 5.30 -2.99 -8.24
C VAL A 142 4.67 -2.57 -6.92
N GLY A 143 5.47 -2.62 -5.86
CA GLY A 143 5.10 -2.17 -4.54
C GLY A 143 6.16 -1.26 -3.91
N VAL A 144 5.74 -0.43 -2.95
CA VAL A 144 6.63 0.38 -2.12
C VAL A 144 6.35 0.10 -0.65
N VAL A 145 7.32 -0.52 0.03
CA VAL A 145 7.18 -1.03 1.40
C VAL A 145 8.21 -0.47 2.36
N GLU A 146 7.92 -0.54 3.64
CA GLU A 146 8.77 -0.01 4.73
C GLU A 146 9.75 -1.05 5.27
N ASP A 147 10.25 -1.95 4.44
CA ASP A 147 11.27 -2.92 4.85
C ASP A 147 12.25 -3.27 3.71
N LYS A 148 13.28 -4.05 4.06
CA LYS A 148 14.29 -4.60 3.13
C LYS A 148 14.38 -6.12 3.23
N ARG A 149 13.34 -6.79 3.67
CA ARG A 149 13.41 -8.25 3.81
C ARG A 149 13.36 -8.90 2.44
N GLU A 150 14.37 -9.68 2.15
CA GLU A 150 14.32 -10.60 1.02
C GLU A 150 13.22 -11.64 1.27
N ARG A 151 12.41 -11.87 0.27
CA ARG A 151 11.39 -12.91 0.26
C ARG A 151 11.47 -13.66 -1.06
N ASP A 152 11.14 -14.94 -1.02
CA ASP A 152 11.16 -15.77 -2.22
C ASP A 152 10.33 -15.11 -3.34
N GLY A 153 10.98 -14.99 -4.49
CA GLY A 153 10.38 -14.40 -5.68
C GLY A 153 10.26 -12.88 -5.69
N ILE A 154 10.64 -12.16 -4.64
CA ILE A 154 10.61 -10.68 -4.60
C ILE A 154 12.01 -10.11 -4.75
N ILE A 155 12.16 -9.13 -5.64
CA ILE A 155 13.40 -8.35 -5.78
C ILE A 155 13.19 -6.93 -5.26
N ILE A 156 14.25 -6.36 -4.73
CA ILE A 156 14.30 -4.96 -4.35
C ILE A 156 14.92 -4.20 -5.53
N GLU A 157 14.11 -3.47 -6.25
CA GLU A 157 14.53 -2.66 -7.40
C GLU A 157 15.30 -1.40 -7.00
N HIS A 158 14.85 -0.78 -5.90
CA HIS A 158 15.48 0.40 -5.34
C HIS A 158 15.14 0.54 -3.87
N SER A 159 15.97 1.25 -3.10
CA SER A 159 15.68 1.54 -1.71
C SER A 159 16.26 2.88 -1.29
N VAL A 160 15.42 3.70 -0.71
CA VAL A 160 15.82 4.97 -0.08
C VAL A 160 15.75 4.85 1.43
N VAL A 161 16.55 5.66 2.11
CA VAL A 161 16.51 5.74 3.57
C VAL A 161 15.60 6.90 3.98
N ASP A 162 14.56 6.59 4.75
CA ASP A 162 13.69 7.55 5.40
C ASP A 162 14.12 7.71 6.86
N GLU A 163 14.29 8.95 7.29
CA GLU A 163 14.58 9.27 8.69
C GLU A 163 13.28 9.38 9.48
N MET A 164 13.24 8.75 10.65
CA MET A 164 12.12 8.89 11.60
C MET A 164 12.51 9.92 12.66
N VAL A 165 11.70 10.95 12.83
CA VAL A 165 11.98 12.09 13.72
C VAL A 165 10.94 12.21 14.81
N LEU A 166 11.38 12.56 16.02
CA LEU A 166 10.49 12.92 17.12
C LEU A 166 10.01 14.35 16.90
N ILE A 167 8.70 14.54 16.84
CA ILE A 167 8.06 15.82 16.64
C ILE A 167 7.17 16.22 17.80
N THR A 168 7.03 17.51 18.01
CA THR A 168 6.13 18.14 18.98
C THR A 168 5.45 19.36 18.37
N ALA A 169 4.43 19.89 19.03
CA ALA A 169 3.99 21.26 18.79
C ALA A 169 5.13 22.26 19.12
N PRO A 170 5.19 23.41 18.45
CA PRO A 170 6.19 24.43 18.75
C PRO A 170 6.13 24.86 20.22
N GLY A 171 7.29 24.87 20.87
CA GLY A 171 7.40 25.26 22.28
C GLY A 171 6.85 24.25 23.30
N TYR A 172 6.34 23.09 22.86
CA TYR A 172 5.82 22.05 23.76
C TYR A 172 6.89 21.52 24.73
N LEU A 173 8.12 21.37 24.25
CA LEU A 173 9.27 21.05 25.07
C LEU A 173 10.26 22.22 25.09
N LYS A 174 10.70 22.60 26.32
CA LYS A 174 11.72 23.66 26.48
C LYS A 174 13.08 23.28 25.89
N LYS A 175 13.37 21.99 25.74
CA LYS A 175 14.64 21.48 25.22
C LYS A 175 14.42 20.83 23.84
N LYS A 176 15.21 21.25 22.84
CA LYS A 176 15.24 20.66 21.50
C LYS A 176 16.09 19.38 21.40
N VAL A 177 16.77 19.01 22.46
CA VAL A 177 17.55 17.78 22.56
C VAL A 177 17.23 17.11 23.89
N ILE A 178 16.83 15.85 23.82
CA ILE A 178 16.55 15.00 24.99
C ILE A 178 17.48 13.79 25.02
N THR A 179 17.60 13.14 26.16
CA THR A 179 18.23 11.81 26.25
C THR A 179 17.21 10.71 25.92
N PRO A 180 17.64 9.47 25.58
CA PRO A 180 16.71 8.35 25.45
C PRO A 180 15.79 8.17 26.66
N LEU A 181 16.30 8.34 27.87
CA LEU A 181 15.49 8.31 29.10
C LEU A 181 14.47 9.46 29.19
N GLY A 182 14.71 10.55 28.47
CA GLY A 182 13.78 11.67 28.39
C GLY A 182 12.46 11.30 27.71
N LEU A 183 12.45 10.32 26.79
CA LEU A 183 11.24 9.83 26.13
C LEU A 183 10.19 9.27 27.10
N PHE A 184 10.63 8.67 28.21
CA PHE A 184 9.73 8.09 29.23
C PHE A 184 8.93 9.15 30.00
N ARG A 185 9.33 10.43 29.90
CA ARG A 185 8.68 11.56 30.59
C ARG A 185 7.74 12.35 29.68
N ILE A 186 7.76 12.06 28.38
CA ILE A 186 6.98 12.79 27.37
C ILE A 186 5.73 11.99 27.05
N PRO A 187 4.53 12.60 27.05
CA PRO A 187 3.34 11.98 26.48
C PRO A 187 3.58 11.63 25.01
N LEU A 188 3.44 10.35 24.64
CA LEU A 188 3.65 9.87 23.28
C LEU A 188 2.33 9.48 22.64
N LEU A 189 2.22 9.81 21.38
CA LEU A 189 1.15 9.38 20.49
C LEU A 189 1.70 8.29 19.57
N MET A 190 0.94 7.23 19.34
CA MET A 190 1.39 6.09 18.56
C MET A 190 0.36 5.68 17.52
N ARG A 191 0.81 5.01 16.47
CA ARG A 191 -0.06 4.30 15.54
C ARG A 191 -0.60 3.03 16.19
N GLU A 192 -1.70 2.54 15.64
CA GLU A 192 -2.32 1.27 16.01
C GLU A 192 -1.36 0.09 15.80
N GLU A 193 -1.59 -0.97 16.57
CA GLU A 193 -0.87 -2.23 16.40
C GLU A 193 -1.10 -2.80 14.99
N GLY A 194 -0.05 -3.41 14.42
CA GLY A 194 -0.12 -3.96 13.07
C GLY A 194 0.17 -2.96 11.96
N SER A 195 0.22 -1.65 12.20
CA SER A 195 0.64 -0.70 11.17
C SER A 195 2.15 -0.77 10.89
N ASP A 196 2.55 -0.56 9.63
CA ASP A 196 3.97 -0.55 9.24
C ASP A 196 4.76 0.53 9.98
N ALA A 197 4.18 1.71 10.16
CA ALA A 197 4.80 2.80 10.89
C ALA A 197 5.04 2.44 12.36
N ARG A 198 4.10 1.75 13.02
CA ARG A 198 4.26 1.25 14.38
C ARG A 198 5.37 0.20 14.45
N ARG A 199 5.36 -0.80 13.56
CA ARG A 199 6.42 -1.83 13.49
C ARG A 199 7.80 -1.22 13.25
N SER A 200 7.88 -0.22 12.35
CA SER A 200 9.13 0.50 12.06
C SER A 200 9.66 1.22 13.29
N MET A 201 8.81 1.92 14.02
CA MET A 201 9.17 2.61 15.26
C MET A 201 9.64 1.62 16.34
N GLU A 202 8.90 0.54 16.56
CA GLU A 202 9.26 -0.50 17.54
C GLU A 202 10.61 -1.15 17.21
N LYS A 203 10.87 -1.43 15.94
CA LYS A 203 12.17 -1.93 15.49
C LYS A 203 13.30 -0.94 15.77
N GLN A 204 13.09 0.36 15.53
CA GLN A 204 14.08 1.38 15.84
C GLN A 204 14.35 1.51 17.34
N HIS A 205 13.31 1.43 18.17
CA HIS A 205 13.46 1.39 19.62
C HIS A 205 14.34 0.21 20.08
N MET A 206 14.10 -0.98 19.54
CA MET A 206 14.93 -2.16 19.82
C MET A 206 16.39 -1.96 19.39
N LEU A 207 16.63 -1.45 18.18
CA LEU A 207 17.98 -1.20 17.66
C LEU A 207 18.77 -0.18 18.50
N HIS A 208 18.08 0.73 19.17
CA HIS A 208 18.70 1.75 20.02
C HIS A 208 18.60 1.42 21.51
N ASN A 209 18.21 0.19 21.88
CA ASN A 209 18.04 -0.24 23.28
C ASN A 209 17.08 0.64 24.11
N ILE A 210 16.04 1.18 23.46
CA ILE A 210 14.99 1.95 24.13
C ILE A 210 13.83 1.01 24.43
N ALA A 211 13.57 0.73 25.69
CA ALA A 211 12.48 -0.14 26.09
C ALA A 211 11.13 0.48 25.73
N LEU A 212 10.24 -0.29 25.09
CA LEU A 212 8.87 0.15 24.82
C LEU A 212 8.02 0.17 26.10
N LYS A 213 8.29 -0.78 26.97
CA LYS A 213 7.62 -0.86 28.28
C LYS A 213 8.02 0.35 29.14
N GLY A 214 7.02 1.09 29.59
CA GLY A 214 7.21 2.29 30.40
C GLY A 214 7.15 3.61 29.62
N LEU A 215 7.04 3.58 28.31
CA LEU A 215 6.70 4.78 27.53
C LEU A 215 5.32 5.29 27.94
N LYS A 216 5.18 6.59 28.13
CA LYS A 216 3.91 7.23 28.49
C LYS A 216 3.05 7.42 27.24
N VAL A 217 2.44 6.35 26.73
CA VAL A 217 1.51 6.43 25.60
C VAL A 217 0.18 6.99 26.08
N VAL A 218 -0.26 8.10 25.51
CA VAL A 218 -1.50 8.81 25.87
C VAL A 218 -2.59 8.70 24.82
N ALA A 219 -2.25 8.34 23.56
CA ALA A 219 -3.22 8.05 22.52
C ALA A 219 -2.66 7.08 21.47
N ILE A 220 -3.57 6.30 20.88
CA ILE A 220 -3.33 5.43 19.72
C ILE A 220 -4.24 5.91 18.61
N LEU A 221 -3.69 6.24 17.44
CA LEU A 221 -4.39 6.86 16.33
C LEU A 221 -4.21 6.07 15.04
N GLY A 222 -5.29 5.91 14.27
CA GLY A 222 -5.38 5.05 13.10
C GLY A 222 -4.74 5.61 11.81
N SER A 223 -4.16 6.83 11.83
CA SER A 223 -3.48 7.39 10.66
C SER A 223 -2.32 8.31 11.05
N THR A 224 -1.37 8.49 10.11
CA THR A 224 -0.26 9.43 10.29
C THR A 224 -0.75 10.88 10.33
N ASP A 225 -1.79 11.21 9.57
CA ASP A 225 -2.38 12.56 9.58
C ASP A 225 -3.05 12.87 10.93
N SER A 226 -3.82 11.93 11.47
CA SER A 226 -4.39 12.09 12.82
C SER A 226 -3.32 12.29 13.89
N LEU A 227 -2.17 11.59 13.78
CA LEU A 227 -1.03 11.80 14.66
C LEU A 227 -0.45 13.21 14.52
N LYS A 228 -0.23 13.69 13.29
CA LYS A 228 0.29 15.04 13.04
C LYS A 228 -0.63 16.10 13.65
N GLU A 229 -1.92 16.01 13.39
CA GLU A 229 -2.90 16.97 13.91
C GLU A 229 -2.98 16.93 15.45
N ALA A 230 -2.93 15.76 16.05
CA ALA A 230 -2.91 15.63 17.52
C ALA A 230 -1.62 16.22 18.13
N VAL A 231 -0.47 16.06 17.44
CA VAL A 231 0.79 16.71 17.87
C VAL A 231 0.69 18.23 17.76
N LYS A 232 0.18 18.76 16.64
CA LYS A 232 -0.05 20.21 16.45
C LYS A 232 -0.97 20.78 17.53
N ALA A 233 -1.99 20.03 17.92
CA ALA A 233 -2.91 20.40 19.00
C ALA A 233 -2.27 20.31 20.42
N GLY A 234 -1.01 19.86 20.54
CA GLY A 234 -0.32 19.79 21.82
C GLY A 234 -0.68 18.58 22.69
N LEU A 235 -1.31 17.54 22.15
CA LEU A 235 -1.67 16.34 22.93
C LEU A 235 -0.45 15.56 23.40
N GLY A 236 0.67 15.62 22.65
CA GLY A 236 1.89 14.91 22.96
C GLY A 236 2.92 15.00 21.83
N ALA A 237 3.88 14.10 21.85
CA ALA A 237 4.92 13.94 20.86
C ALA A 237 4.70 12.64 20.04
N ALA A 238 5.19 12.61 18.80
CA ALA A 238 5.17 11.40 17.98
C ALA A 238 6.49 11.20 17.25
N ILE A 239 6.82 9.95 16.92
CA ILE A 239 7.94 9.60 16.03
C ILE A 239 7.36 9.27 14.68
N LEU A 240 7.65 10.10 13.69
CA LEU A 240 7.10 10.00 12.32
C LEU A 240 8.20 10.08 11.26
N SER A 241 7.86 9.66 10.05
CA SER A 241 8.66 9.83 8.85
C SER A 241 8.98 11.29 8.60
N ARG A 242 10.22 11.61 8.25
CA ARG A 242 10.61 12.95 7.83
C ARG A 242 9.86 13.38 6.58
N PHE A 243 9.58 12.47 5.65
CA PHE A 243 8.75 12.78 4.48
C PHE A 243 7.35 13.28 4.88
N ALA A 244 6.77 12.70 5.95
CA ALA A 244 5.42 13.06 6.40
C ALA A 244 5.35 14.44 7.08
N VAL A 245 6.45 14.93 7.62
CA VAL A 245 6.46 16.13 8.48
C VAL A 245 7.30 17.28 7.92
N LYS A 246 7.99 17.08 6.78
CA LYS A 246 8.93 18.06 6.23
C LYS A 246 8.32 19.44 5.98
N ASP A 247 7.09 19.49 5.47
CA ASP A 247 6.42 20.73 5.15
C ASP A 247 5.86 21.41 6.41
N ASP A 248 5.35 20.65 7.35
CA ASP A 248 4.92 21.16 8.67
C ASP A 248 6.11 21.72 9.49
N LEU A 249 7.28 21.05 9.40
CA LEU A 249 8.51 21.55 10.04
C LEU A 249 8.99 22.86 9.38
N LYS A 250 8.98 22.95 8.04
CA LYS A 250 9.33 24.18 7.31
C LYS A 250 8.37 25.33 7.63
N ALA A 251 7.08 25.03 7.75
CA ALA A 251 6.05 26.01 8.08
C ALA A 251 6.04 26.41 9.57
N GLY A 252 6.87 25.76 10.42
CA GLY A 252 6.88 26.02 11.86
C GLY A 252 5.64 25.53 12.60
N LEU A 253 4.83 24.66 11.99
CA LEU A 253 3.64 24.05 12.60
C LEU A 253 4.00 22.88 13.51
N LEU A 254 5.17 22.30 13.29
CA LEU A 254 5.77 21.26 14.11
C LEU A 254 7.22 21.63 14.43
N GLU A 255 7.72 21.07 15.51
CA GLU A 255 9.12 21.24 15.95
C GLU A 255 9.77 19.87 16.11
N GLU A 256 10.98 19.71 15.56
CA GLU A 256 11.77 18.49 15.75
C GLU A 256 12.54 18.53 17.06
N VAL A 257 12.47 17.43 17.80
CA VAL A 257 13.23 17.20 19.02
C VAL A 257 14.23 16.08 18.80
N ARG A 258 15.52 16.36 18.91
CA ARG A 258 16.56 15.36 18.73
C ARG A 258 16.73 14.48 19.97
N ILE A 259 16.89 13.18 19.75
CA ILE A 259 17.24 12.23 20.81
C ILE A 259 18.74 12.01 20.75
N ARG A 260 19.46 12.35 21.82
CA ARG A 260 20.92 12.28 21.88
C ARG A 260 21.43 10.87 21.59
N GLY A 261 22.31 10.74 20.60
CA GLY A 261 22.90 9.45 20.21
C GLY A 261 21.96 8.50 19.47
N VAL A 262 20.76 8.93 19.11
CA VAL A 262 19.77 8.09 18.42
C VAL A 262 19.46 8.72 17.05
N LYS A 263 19.67 7.92 15.99
CA LYS A 263 19.24 8.25 14.63
C LYS A 263 18.37 7.10 14.14
N MET A 264 17.07 7.31 14.10
CA MET A 264 16.11 6.31 13.64
C MET A 264 15.97 6.38 12.14
N LYS A 265 16.27 5.29 11.46
CA LYS A 265 16.22 5.19 10.00
C LYS A 265 15.48 3.94 9.58
N ARG A 266 14.68 4.04 8.53
CA ARG A 266 14.01 2.90 7.93
C ARG A 266 14.19 2.89 6.41
N PRO A 267 14.22 1.73 5.76
CA PRO A 267 14.18 1.67 4.32
C PRO A 267 12.76 1.90 3.81
N LEU A 268 12.65 2.60 2.70
CA LEU A 268 11.49 2.56 1.80
C LEU A 268 11.95 1.87 0.53
N SER A 269 11.44 0.68 0.26
CA SER A 269 11.92 -0.19 -0.82
C SER A 269 10.88 -0.32 -1.92
N VAL A 270 11.29 -0.04 -3.16
CA VAL A 270 10.54 -0.38 -4.36
C VAL A 270 10.80 -1.84 -4.65
N ILE A 271 9.76 -2.63 -4.69
CA ILE A 271 9.82 -4.09 -4.84
C ILE A 271 8.99 -4.56 -6.02
N ALA A 272 9.43 -5.63 -6.65
CA ALA A 272 8.73 -6.30 -7.75
C ALA A 272 8.89 -7.81 -7.66
N TYR A 273 8.09 -8.57 -8.42
CA TYR A 273 8.22 -10.03 -8.46
C TYR A 273 9.30 -10.43 -9.47
N LYS A 274 10.32 -11.19 -9.03
CA LYS A 274 11.52 -11.56 -9.79
C LYS A 274 11.24 -12.30 -11.11
N HIS A 275 10.22 -13.14 -11.11
CA HIS A 275 9.94 -14.03 -12.24
C HIS A 275 8.97 -13.42 -13.25
N ARG A 276 8.81 -12.09 -13.26
CA ARG A 276 7.96 -11.37 -14.20
C ARG A 276 8.74 -10.28 -14.91
N SER A 277 8.61 -10.23 -16.22
CA SER A 277 8.98 -9.06 -17.00
C SER A 277 8.01 -7.93 -16.67
N LEU A 278 8.51 -6.77 -16.33
CA LEU A 278 7.69 -5.58 -16.09
C LEU A 278 7.41 -4.89 -17.42
N PRO A 279 6.16 -4.43 -17.67
CA PRO A 279 5.85 -3.57 -18.80
C PRO A 279 6.72 -2.31 -18.81
N ARG A 280 6.99 -1.76 -19.98
CA ARG A 280 7.86 -0.59 -20.16
C ARG A 280 7.48 0.61 -19.26
N LEU A 281 6.19 0.84 -19.10
CA LEU A 281 5.68 1.88 -18.19
C LEU A 281 6.23 1.73 -16.76
N TYR A 282 6.18 0.51 -16.22
CA TYR A 282 6.70 0.21 -14.87
C TYR A 282 8.23 0.31 -14.80
N GLN A 283 8.93 -0.18 -15.83
CA GLN A 283 10.40 -0.08 -15.93
C GLN A 283 10.82 1.39 -15.96
N SER A 284 10.17 2.23 -16.75
CA SER A 284 10.43 3.66 -16.84
C SER A 284 10.18 4.38 -15.52
N PHE A 285 9.11 4.02 -14.81
CA PHE A 285 8.82 4.60 -13.49
C PHE A 285 9.86 4.20 -12.45
N ILE A 286 10.29 2.93 -12.43
CA ILE A 286 11.35 2.46 -11.53
C ILE A 286 12.67 3.15 -11.85
N ALA A 287 13.03 3.28 -13.13
CA ALA A 287 14.24 4.02 -13.55
C ALA A 287 14.18 5.48 -13.08
N TYR A 288 13.03 6.13 -13.27
CA TYR A 288 12.82 7.49 -12.79
C TYR A 288 13.03 7.62 -11.28
N ILE A 289 12.50 6.67 -10.49
CA ILE A 289 12.71 6.66 -9.02
C ILE A 289 14.22 6.52 -8.70
N LYS A 290 14.90 5.59 -9.37
CA LYS A 290 16.34 5.34 -9.15
C LYS A 290 17.19 6.60 -9.38
N GLU A 291 16.83 7.41 -10.36
CA GLU A 291 17.56 8.61 -10.75
C GLU A 291 17.23 9.85 -9.93
N ASN A 292 15.96 9.98 -9.50
CA ASN A 292 15.45 11.24 -8.96
C ASN A 292 15.11 11.19 -7.46
N VAL A 293 15.05 10.01 -6.86
CA VAL A 293 14.66 9.88 -5.44
C VAL A 293 15.88 9.54 -4.60
N THR A 294 16.29 10.52 -3.79
CA THR A 294 17.37 10.38 -2.82
C THR A 294 16.84 10.12 -1.40
N SER A 295 17.68 9.61 -0.53
CA SER A 295 17.37 9.44 0.90
C SER A 295 17.07 10.78 1.58
N SER A 296 16.12 10.75 2.54
CA SER A 296 15.69 11.93 3.32
C SER A 296 16.70 12.34 4.38
#